data_d1e9e624e56368f87f9771b2a789dc83
#
_entry.id   d1e9e624e56368f87f9771b2a789dc83
#
_cell.length_a   1.000
_cell.length_b   1.000
_cell.length_c   1.000
_cell.angle_alpha   90.00
_cell.angle_beta   90.00
_cell.angle_gamma   90.00
#
_symmetry.space_group_name_H-M   'P 1'
#
loop_
_entity.id
_entity.type
_entity.pdbx_description
1 polymer ?
#
loop_
_entity_poly.entity_id
_entity_poly.type
_entity_poly.pdbx_seq_one_letter_code
_entity_poly.pdbx_strand_id
1 'polypeptide(L)'
;IAQVHYAGTMHGEEVAVKILRPRIEVSFAYDVALFIWIAEFLESHFSWTKRLRPVEVIKVFAETISFEMDLRMEAAAAAELAENFQDDPDFKVPTVFWATTTKRIFTLERLEGCRPNDLVSLQKAGLNPSEILQKSACIFFNQVFRDGFFHADMHPGNVFITKDGRIAPVDFGIMGRLDLETRFFLADMLTGFLTRDYRRVAEVHFNAGYVPSDQSVDLFAQACRSIGEPILELPLAEISLAKLLSQLFNITEKFEMETQPQL
;
A
#
# COMPACT_ATOMS: atom_id res chain seq x y z
N ILE A 1 3.54 15.56 7.94
CA ILE A 1 2.17 16.11 7.96
C ILE A 1 1.66 16.17 9.41
N ALA A 2 1.87 15.13 10.22
CA ALA A 2 1.40 15.01 11.60
C ALA A 2 2.54 14.75 12.61
N GLN A 3 2.22 14.79 13.88
CA GLN A 3 3.05 14.39 15.02
C GLN A 3 2.26 13.41 15.89
N VAL A 4 2.95 12.42 16.46
CA VAL A 4 2.34 11.46 17.41
C VAL A 4 2.86 11.72 18.80
N HIS A 5 1.95 11.83 19.76
CA HIS A 5 2.22 12.02 21.17
C HIS A 5 1.60 10.89 21.99
N TYR A 6 2.28 10.44 23.03
CA TYR A 6 1.70 9.50 23.98
C TYR A 6 1.03 10.25 25.12
N ALA A 7 -0.15 9.79 25.50
CA ALA A 7 -0.97 10.41 26.54
C ALA A 7 -1.75 9.34 27.34
N GLY A 8 -2.37 9.76 28.43
CA GLY A 8 -3.36 8.95 29.14
C GLY A 8 -4.74 9.59 29.04
N THR A 9 -5.77 8.78 28.88
CA THR A 9 -7.17 9.26 29.00
C THR A 9 -7.51 9.54 30.48
N MET A 10 -8.61 10.25 30.70
CA MET A 10 -9.12 10.48 32.07
C MET A 10 -9.56 9.17 32.76
N HIS A 11 -9.72 8.10 32.01
CA HIS A 11 -10.07 6.76 32.50
C HIS A 11 -8.84 5.87 32.75
N GLY A 12 -7.63 6.39 32.49
CA GLY A 12 -6.37 5.69 32.75
C GLY A 12 -5.88 4.82 31.56
N GLU A 13 -6.51 4.93 30.40
CA GLU A 13 -6.09 4.19 29.22
C GLU A 13 -4.89 4.90 28.57
N GLU A 14 -3.87 4.14 28.18
CA GLU A 14 -2.73 4.68 27.42
C GLU A 14 -3.07 4.81 25.93
N VAL A 15 -2.85 5.99 25.38
CA VAL A 15 -3.19 6.32 23.98
C VAL A 15 -2.02 6.93 23.23
N ALA A 16 -2.04 6.74 21.92
CA ALA A 16 -1.23 7.49 20.96
C ALA A 16 -2.15 8.51 20.27
N VAL A 17 -1.75 9.77 20.26
CA VAL A 17 -2.52 10.89 19.70
C VAL A 17 -1.76 11.45 18.52
N LYS A 18 -2.25 11.22 17.30
CA LYS A 18 -1.73 11.78 16.07
C LYS A 18 -2.40 13.13 15.82
N ILE A 19 -1.61 14.19 15.68
CA ILE A 19 -2.09 15.57 15.54
C ILE A 19 -1.50 16.17 14.27
N LEU A 20 -2.33 16.73 13.40
CA LEU A 20 -1.87 17.47 12.23
C LEU A 20 -1.05 18.69 12.66
N ARG A 21 0.07 18.91 11.97
CA ARG A 21 0.91 20.09 12.23
C ARG A 21 0.11 21.39 12.04
N PRO A 22 0.38 22.43 12.84
CA PRO A 22 -0.29 23.71 12.68
C PRO A 22 -0.10 24.28 11.26
N ARG A 23 -1.19 24.76 10.67
CA ARG A 23 -1.22 25.39 9.34
C ARG A 23 -0.71 24.51 8.19
N ILE A 24 -0.73 23.19 8.34
CA ILE A 24 -0.25 22.27 7.28
C ILE A 24 -1.05 22.46 5.99
N GLU A 25 -2.37 22.72 6.10
CA GLU A 25 -3.25 22.94 4.96
C GLU A 25 -2.85 24.19 4.16
N VAL A 26 -2.41 25.25 4.85
CA VAL A 26 -1.96 26.50 4.22
C VAL A 26 -0.62 26.29 3.51
N SER A 27 0.32 25.61 4.17
CA SER A 27 1.62 25.28 3.56
C SER A 27 1.43 24.46 2.31
N PHE A 28 0.57 23.43 2.39
CA PHE A 28 0.27 22.56 1.26
C PHE A 28 -0.41 23.29 0.10
N ALA A 29 -1.35 24.22 0.40
CA ALA A 29 -1.99 25.01 -0.64
C ALA A 29 -0.97 25.87 -1.43
N TYR A 30 0.07 26.40 -0.78
CA TYR A 30 1.16 27.11 -1.46
C TYR A 30 1.99 26.17 -2.33
N ASP A 31 2.33 24.98 -1.84
CA ASP A 31 3.10 23.98 -2.60
C ASP A 31 2.33 23.52 -3.84
N VAL A 32 1.03 23.23 -3.69
CA VAL A 32 0.15 22.88 -4.82
C VAL A 32 0.05 24.01 -5.83
N ALA A 33 -0.11 25.25 -5.39
CA ALA A 33 -0.18 26.39 -6.28
C ALA A 33 1.12 26.56 -7.09
N LEU A 34 2.27 26.34 -6.46
CA LEU A 34 3.57 26.35 -7.13
C LEU A 34 3.69 25.23 -8.16
N PHE A 35 3.29 24.00 -7.80
CA PHE A 35 3.33 22.86 -8.72
C PHE A 35 2.38 23.03 -9.91
N ILE A 36 1.16 23.56 -9.70
CA ILE A 36 0.26 23.90 -10.79
C ILE A 36 0.91 24.92 -11.73
N TRP A 37 1.48 25.98 -11.20
CA TRP A 37 2.18 26.99 -12.01
C TRP A 37 3.31 26.39 -12.84
N ILE A 38 4.14 25.51 -12.24
CA ILE A 38 5.20 24.80 -12.98
C ILE A 38 4.60 23.91 -14.07
N ALA A 39 3.54 23.17 -13.75
CA ALA A 39 2.86 22.27 -14.69
C ALA A 39 2.28 23.03 -15.90
N GLU A 40 1.61 24.17 -15.65
CA GLU A 40 1.09 25.07 -16.70
C GLU A 40 2.21 25.65 -17.56
N PHE A 41 3.32 26.03 -16.95
CA PHE A 41 4.50 26.49 -17.68
C PHE A 41 5.05 25.39 -18.60
N LEU A 42 5.18 24.15 -18.10
CA LEU A 42 5.66 23.01 -18.90
C LEU A 42 4.70 22.70 -20.05
N GLU A 43 3.39 22.64 -19.83
CA GLU A 43 2.40 22.38 -20.89
C GLU A 43 2.37 23.46 -21.97
N SER A 44 2.63 24.72 -21.59
CA SER A 44 2.63 25.84 -22.54
C SER A 44 3.88 25.91 -23.40
N HIS A 45 5.05 25.49 -22.88
CA HIS A 45 6.35 25.64 -23.56
C HIS A 45 6.87 24.36 -24.19
N PHE A 46 6.45 23.18 -23.72
CA PHE A 46 6.96 21.88 -24.18
C PHE A 46 5.85 20.97 -24.67
N SER A 47 5.75 20.77 -25.97
CA SER A 47 4.66 19.98 -26.58
C SER A 47 4.62 18.50 -26.11
N TRP A 48 5.77 17.90 -25.77
CA TRP A 48 5.85 16.52 -25.29
C TRP A 48 5.24 16.34 -23.90
N THR A 49 5.21 17.40 -23.06
CA THR A 49 4.61 17.32 -21.71
C THR A 49 3.08 17.27 -21.75
N LYS A 50 2.44 17.74 -22.82
CA LYS A 50 0.98 17.70 -22.97
C LYS A 50 0.42 16.29 -22.89
N ARG A 51 1.17 15.29 -23.36
CA ARG A 51 0.81 13.86 -23.26
C ARG A 51 0.75 13.38 -21.81
N LEU A 52 1.59 13.95 -20.93
CA LEU A 52 1.68 13.56 -19.52
C LEU A 52 0.65 14.27 -18.64
N ARG A 53 -0.07 15.26 -19.17
CA ARG A 53 -1.12 16.03 -18.46
C ARG A 53 -0.69 16.47 -17.04
N PRO A 54 0.48 17.11 -16.86
CA PRO A 54 1.01 17.40 -15.54
C PRO A 54 0.06 18.24 -14.68
N VAL A 55 -0.74 19.14 -15.24
CA VAL A 55 -1.74 19.94 -14.49
C VAL A 55 -2.83 19.02 -13.90
N GLU A 56 -3.33 18.04 -14.65
CA GLU A 56 -4.30 17.06 -14.15
C GLU A 56 -3.69 16.20 -13.03
N VAL A 57 -2.46 15.72 -13.23
CA VAL A 57 -1.74 14.93 -12.22
C VAL A 57 -1.63 15.71 -10.90
N ILE A 58 -1.25 16.99 -10.95
CA ILE A 58 -1.13 17.81 -9.73
C ILE A 58 -2.50 18.06 -9.08
N LYS A 59 -3.56 18.20 -9.84
CA LYS A 59 -4.93 18.36 -9.29
C LYS A 59 -5.38 17.08 -8.55
N VAL A 60 -5.21 15.91 -9.16
CA VAL A 60 -5.53 14.61 -8.52
C VAL A 60 -4.68 14.42 -7.25
N PHE A 61 -3.40 14.73 -7.29
CA PHE A 61 -2.53 14.71 -6.13
C PHE A 61 -3.01 15.64 -5.01
N ALA A 62 -3.44 16.87 -5.34
CA ALA A 62 -3.97 17.82 -4.36
C ALA A 62 -5.27 17.33 -3.72
N GLU A 63 -6.16 16.71 -4.48
CA GLU A 63 -7.38 16.08 -3.96
C GLU A 63 -7.05 14.94 -3.01
N THR A 64 -6.17 14.03 -3.40
CA THR A 64 -5.73 12.90 -2.56
C THR A 64 -5.19 13.38 -1.21
N ILE A 65 -4.28 14.35 -1.20
CA ILE A 65 -3.75 14.89 0.06
C ILE A 65 -4.80 15.65 0.87
N SER A 66 -5.77 16.28 0.22
CA SER A 66 -6.90 16.91 0.95
C SER A 66 -7.69 15.87 1.77
N PHE A 67 -7.83 14.66 1.26
CA PHE A 67 -8.42 13.54 2.02
C PHE A 67 -7.52 13.08 3.16
N GLU A 68 -6.21 12.97 2.94
CA GLU A 68 -5.23 12.59 3.98
C GLU A 68 -5.15 13.62 5.13
N MET A 69 -5.53 14.88 4.90
CA MET A 69 -5.60 15.91 5.94
C MET A 69 -6.87 15.84 6.79
N ASP A 70 -7.74 14.85 6.59
CA ASP A 70 -8.85 14.54 7.49
C ASP A 70 -8.58 13.23 8.24
N LEU A 71 -8.01 13.34 9.44
CA LEU A 71 -7.64 12.18 10.26
C LEU A 71 -8.82 11.28 10.66
N ARG A 72 -10.07 11.71 10.44
CA ARG A 72 -11.25 10.84 10.60
C ARG A 72 -11.30 9.76 9.53
N MET A 73 -10.75 10.03 8.32
CA MET A 73 -10.67 9.04 7.25
C MET A 73 -9.68 7.92 7.63
N GLU A 74 -8.54 8.31 8.20
CA GLU A 74 -7.56 7.35 8.72
C GLU A 74 -8.14 6.52 9.88
N ALA A 75 -8.88 7.16 10.79
CA ALA A 75 -9.58 6.47 11.87
C ALA A 75 -10.65 5.49 11.36
N ALA A 76 -11.39 5.85 10.31
CA ALA A 76 -12.37 4.98 9.67
C ALA A 76 -11.70 3.78 8.98
N ALA A 77 -10.57 4.00 8.32
CA ALA A 77 -9.78 2.93 7.72
C ALA A 77 -9.27 1.93 8.76
N ALA A 78 -8.76 2.44 9.90
CA ALA A 78 -8.35 1.60 11.03
C ALA A 78 -9.53 0.76 11.57
N ALA A 79 -10.70 1.38 11.75
CA ALA A 79 -11.88 0.66 12.25
C ALA A 79 -12.34 -0.44 11.28
N GLU A 80 -12.41 -0.16 9.96
CA GLU A 80 -12.76 -1.15 8.96
C GLU A 80 -11.77 -2.33 8.93
N LEU A 81 -10.46 -2.03 9.01
CA LEU A 81 -9.46 -3.08 9.06
C LEU A 81 -9.58 -3.91 10.35
N ALA A 82 -9.94 -3.29 11.48
CA ALA A 82 -10.19 -3.99 12.73
C ALA A 82 -11.41 -4.92 12.63
N GLU A 83 -12.49 -4.51 11.95
CA GLU A 83 -13.66 -5.34 11.69
C GLU A 83 -13.32 -6.55 10.83
N ASN A 84 -12.55 -6.36 9.75
CA ASN A 84 -12.13 -7.42 8.85
C ASN A 84 -11.27 -8.49 9.54
N PHE A 85 -10.53 -8.12 10.58
CA PHE A 85 -9.59 -8.98 11.29
C PHE A 85 -9.97 -9.23 12.76
N GLN A 86 -11.24 -9.04 13.15
CA GLN A 86 -11.66 -9.15 14.55
C GLN A 86 -11.35 -10.51 15.18
N ASP A 87 -11.38 -11.60 14.37
CA ASP A 87 -11.16 -12.98 14.83
C ASP A 87 -9.77 -13.53 14.44
N ASP A 88 -8.88 -12.69 13.89
CA ASP A 88 -7.54 -13.12 13.48
C ASP A 88 -6.57 -13.06 14.68
N PRO A 89 -6.00 -14.24 15.08
CA PRO A 89 -5.13 -14.30 16.25
C PRO A 89 -3.74 -13.65 16.02
N ASP A 90 -3.34 -13.45 14.77
CA ASP A 90 -2.00 -13.00 14.39
C ASP A 90 -1.94 -11.50 14.04
N PHE A 91 -3.11 -10.85 13.97
CA PHE A 91 -3.21 -9.44 13.62
C PHE A 91 -3.89 -8.63 14.72
N LYS A 92 -3.43 -7.42 14.95
CA LYS A 92 -4.05 -6.49 15.90
C LYS A 92 -4.11 -5.09 15.31
N VAL A 93 -5.31 -4.54 15.17
CA VAL A 93 -5.49 -3.11 14.92
C VAL A 93 -5.69 -2.40 16.27
N PRO A 94 -4.98 -1.30 16.56
CA PRO A 94 -5.20 -0.54 17.78
C PRO A 94 -6.61 0.04 17.82
N THR A 95 -7.22 0.01 19.00
CA THR A 95 -8.58 0.54 19.23
C THR A 95 -8.64 2.03 18.94
N VAL A 96 -9.64 2.46 18.17
CA VAL A 96 -9.89 3.86 17.86
C VAL A 96 -10.75 4.51 18.94
N PHE A 97 -10.29 5.63 19.51
CA PHE A 97 -11.02 6.44 20.47
C PHE A 97 -11.80 7.55 19.74
N TRP A 98 -12.99 7.22 19.26
CA TRP A 98 -13.83 8.13 18.46
C TRP A 98 -14.20 9.42 19.18
N ALA A 99 -14.42 9.38 20.50
CA ALA A 99 -14.77 10.55 21.31
C ALA A 99 -13.69 11.64 21.30
N THR A 100 -12.45 11.28 21.06
CA THR A 100 -11.29 12.19 21.00
C THR A 100 -10.68 12.29 19.61
N THR A 101 -11.33 11.69 18.61
CA THR A 101 -10.92 11.74 17.20
C THR A 101 -11.70 12.83 16.47
N THR A 102 -11.00 13.71 15.76
CA THR A 102 -11.54 14.84 15.02
C THR A 102 -10.82 14.96 13.67
N LYS A 103 -11.23 15.92 12.81
CA LYS A 103 -10.51 16.19 11.56
C LYS A 103 -8.99 16.34 11.73
N ARG A 104 -8.53 16.90 12.85
CA ARG A 104 -7.11 17.23 13.09
C ARG A 104 -6.44 16.36 14.15
N ILE A 105 -7.16 15.50 14.82
CA ILE A 105 -6.69 14.64 15.91
C ILE A 105 -7.21 13.23 15.67
N PHE A 106 -6.31 12.26 15.69
CA PHE A 106 -6.64 10.85 15.67
C PHE A 106 -6.08 10.18 16.92
N THR A 107 -6.95 9.61 17.74
CA THR A 107 -6.58 8.96 19.01
C THR A 107 -6.80 7.46 18.89
N LEU A 108 -5.76 6.69 19.16
CA LEU A 108 -5.78 5.23 19.11
C LEU A 108 -5.07 4.64 20.34
N GLU A 109 -5.34 3.38 20.61
CA GLU A 109 -4.67 2.60 21.65
C GLU A 109 -3.15 2.68 21.46
N ARG A 110 -2.41 2.95 22.54
CA ARG A 110 -0.97 2.86 22.52
C ARG A 110 -0.54 1.40 22.51
N LEU A 111 0.18 1.01 21.48
CA LEU A 111 0.75 -0.33 21.37
C LEU A 111 2.15 -0.39 21.93
N GLU A 112 2.45 -1.48 22.62
CA GLU A 112 3.79 -1.85 23.04
C GLU A 112 4.30 -3.01 22.17
N GLY A 113 5.53 -2.89 21.67
CA GLY A 113 6.13 -3.91 20.83
C GLY A 113 7.47 -3.49 20.26
N CYS A 114 8.04 -4.31 19.41
CA CYS A 114 9.28 -4.02 18.69
C CYS A 114 8.99 -3.81 17.20
N ARG A 115 9.91 -3.19 16.49
CA ARG A 115 9.82 -3.04 15.04
C ARG A 115 10.18 -4.36 14.34
N PRO A 116 9.57 -4.69 13.19
CA PRO A 116 9.84 -5.94 12.47
C PRO A 116 11.31 -6.10 12.03
N ASN A 117 12.04 -5.00 11.82
CA ASN A 117 13.45 -4.98 11.45
C ASN A 117 14.42 -4.94 12.63
N ASP A 118 13.93 -4.85 13.88
CA ASP A 118 14.76 -4.93 15.09
C ASP A 118 14.92 -6.39 15.53
N LEU A 119 15.79 -7.11 14.84
CA LEU A 119 16.05 -8.53 15.10
C LEU A 119 16.52 -8.81 16.53
N VAL A 120 17.22 -7.86 17.15
CA VAL A 120 17.71 -7.99 18.53
C VAL A 120 16.55 -7.97 19.52
N SER A 121 15.61 -7.04 19.34
CA SER A 121 14.42 -6.95 20.19
C SER A 121 13.47 -8.12 19.98
N LEU A 122 13.29 -8.58 18.74
CA LEU A 122 12.51 -9.78 18.41
C LEU A 122 13.10 -11.03 19.13
N GLN A 123 14.41 -11.25 19.03
CA GLN A 123 15.07 -12.35 19.71
C GLN A 123 14.90 -12.29 21.23
N LYS A 124 15.07 -11.10 21.84
CA LYS A 124 14.87 -10.91 23.28
C LYS A 124 13.44 -11.20 23.72
N ALA A 125 12.47 -10.93 22.86
CA ALA A 125 11.06 -11.25 23.07
C ALA A 125 10.72 -12.73 22.81
N GLY A 126 11.68 -13.54 22.36
CA GLY A 126 11.46 -14.95 21.99
C GLY A 126 10.69 -15.14 20.70
N LEU A 127 10.62 -14.12 19.84
CA LEU A 127 9.87 -14.13 18.59
C LEU A 127 10.77 -14.54 17.42
N ASN A 128 10.26 -15.41 16.56
CA ASN A 128 10.98 -15.93 15.39
C ASN A 128 10.70 -15.02 14.17
N PRO A 129 11.72 -14.35 13.59
CA PRO A 129 11.53 -13.48 12.43
C PRO A 129 10.91 -14.18 11.21
N SER A 130 11.22 -15.46 10.98
CA SER A 130 10.65 -16.23 9.86
C SER A 130 9.15 -16.46 10.03
N GLU A 131 8.70 -16.73 11.24
CA GLU A 131 7.27 -16.87 11.55
C GLU A 131 6.52 -15.53 11.39
N ILE A 132 7.14 -14.42 11.83
CA ILE A 132 6.58 -13.08 11.65
C ILE A 132 6.43 -12.76 10.16
N LEU A 133 7.45 -13.07 9.34
CA LEU A 133 7.36 -12.87 7.90
C LEU A 133 6.25 -13.70 7.27
N GLN A 134 6.11 -14.97 7.65
CA GLN A 134 5.05 -15.85 7.16
C GLN A 134 3.66 -15.33 7.55
N LYS A 135 3.47 -14.93 8.80
CA LYS A 135 2.22 -14.29 9.28
C LYS A 135 1.91 -13.00 8.49
N SER A 136 2.92 -12.15 8.27
CA SER A 136 2.77 -10.91 7.50
C SER A 136 2.29 -11.19 6.07
N ALA A 137 2.82 -12.22 5.41
CA ALA A 137 2.39 -12.60 4.07
C ALA A 137 0.93 -13.11 4.07
N CYS A 138 0.56 -13.97 5.02
CA CYS A 138 -0.82 -14.45 5.14
C CYS A 138 -1.82 -13.31 5.39
N ILE A 139 -1.48 -12.38 6.30
CA ILE A 139 -2.29 -11.20 6.60
C ILE A 139 -2.45 -10.32 5.35
N PHE A 140 -1.36 -10.06 4.62
CA PHE A 140 -1.41 -9.29 3.39
C PHE A 140 -2.31 -9.95 2.34
N PHE A 141 -2.18 -11.25 2.12
CA PHE A 141 -3.03 -11.98 1.18
C PHE A 141 -4.51 -11.99 1.60
N ASN A 142 -4.79 -12.09 2.90
CA ASN A 142 -6.17 -11.96 3.40
C ASN A 142 -6.75 -10.57 3.11
N GLN A 143 -5.99 -9.51 3.38
CA GLN A 143 -6.41 -8.14 3.05
C GLN A 143 -6.69 -7.96 1.55
N VAL A 144 -5.82 -8.47 0.68
CA VAL A 144 -5.93 -8.30 -0.77
C VAL A 144 -7.05 -9.19 -1.35
N PHE A 145 -7.01 -10.50 -1.07
CA PHE A 145 -7.87 -11.46 -1.79
C PHE A 145 -9.19 -11.73 -1.08
N ARG A 146 -9.21 -11.81 0.26
CA ARG A 146 -10.43 -12.04 1.04
C ARG A 146 -11.26 -10.76 1.15
N ASP A 147 -10.63 -9.67 1.61
CA ASP A 147 -11.34 -8.45 1.98
C ASP A 147 -11.38 -7.42 0.84
N GLY A 148 -10.35 -7.39 -0.01
CA GLY A 148 -10.18 -6.36 -1.04
C GLY A 148 -9.94 -4.96 -0.44
N PHE A 149 -9.55 -4.92 0.82
CA PHE A 149 -9.16 -3.70 1.54
C PHE A 149 -7.84 -3.97 2.25
N PHE A 150 -6.79 -3.27 1.83
CA PHE A 150 -5.44 -3.57 2.25
C PHE A 150 -4.64 -2.32 2.59
N HIS A 151 -3.72 -2.50 3.51
CA HIS A 151 -2.74 -1.49 3.88
C HIS A 151 -1.65 -1.42 2.81
N ALA A 152 -1.56 -0.30 2.10
CA ALA A 152 -0.65 -0.14 0.97
C ALA A 152 0.76 0.36 1.36
N ASP A 153 1.01 0.63 2.65
CA ASP A 153 2.29 1.13 3.16
C ASP A 153 2.75 0.39 4.44
N MET A 154 2.85 -0.94 4.37
CA MET A 154 3.29 -1.82 5.47
C MET A 154 4.81 -1.81 5.68
N HIS A 155 5.46 -0.65 5.61
CA HIS A 155 6.90 -0.60 5.90
C HIS A 155 7.18 -0.74 7.42
N PRO A 156 8.38 -1.18 7.83
CA PRO A 156 8.70 -1.45 9.24
C PRO A 156 8.49 -0.26 10.20
N GLY A 157 8.48 0.96 9.69
CA GLY A 157 8.17 2.16 10.47
C GLY A 157 6.70 2.29 10.88
N ASN A 158 5.78 1.64 10.16
CA ASN A 158 4.34 1.72 10.37
C ASN A 158 3.77 0.48 11.09
N VAL A 159 4.63 -0.48 11.45
CA VAL A 159 4.20 -1.75 12.05
C VAL A 159 4.94 -2.00 13.36
N PHE A 160 4.23 -2.51 14.36
CA PHE A 160 4.78 -3.11 15.55
C PHE A 160 4.52 -4.62 15.56
N ILE A 161 5.46 -5.35 16.16
CA ILE A 161 5.23 -6.73 16.59
C ILE A 161 4.99 -6.68 18.10
N THR A 162 3.80 -7.04 18.52
CA THR A 162 3.40 -7.03 19.94
C THR A 162 4.13 -8.11 20.72
N LYS A 163 4.09 -8.05 22.05
CA LYS A 163 4.76 -9.03 22.93
C LYS A 163 4.28 -10.47 22.72
N ASP A 164 3.02 -10.63 22.30
CA ASP A 164 2.40 -11.93 21.96
C ASP A 164 2.58 -12.32 20.48
N GLY A 165 3.40 -11.58 19.74
CA GLY A 165 3.79 -11.92 18.37
C GLY A 165 2.78 -11.55 17.29
N ARG A 166 1.76 -10.71 17.62
CA ARG A 166 0.81 -10.20 16.61
C ARG A 166 1.42 -9.03 15.83
N ILE A 167 1.04 -8.95 14.57
CA ILE A 167 1.41 -7.86 13.68
C ILE A 167 0.40 -6.74 13.85
N ALA A 168 0.87 -5.53 14.14
CA ALA A 168 0.02 -4.40 14.47
C ALA A 168 0.44 -3.13 13.73
N PRO A 169 -0.30 -2.73 12.66
CA PRO A 169 -0.10 -1.45 11.99
C PRO A 169 -0.52 -0.29 12.90
N VAL A 170 0.10 0.88 12.71
CA VAL A 170 -0.16 2.09 13.50
C VAL A 170 -0.35 3.35 12.67
N ASP A 171 -0.25 3.26 11.36
CA ASP A 171 -0.55 4.32 10.41
C ASP A 171 -1.50 3.76 9.35
N PHE A 172 -2.62 4.40 9.07
CA PHE A 172 -3.67 3.93 8.15
C PHE A 172 -3.94 4.97 7.05
N GLY A 173 -2.99 5.86 6.82
CA GLY A 173 -3.12 6.95 5.84
C GLY A 173 -3.18 6.47 4.39
N ILE A 174 -2.50 5.37 4.06
CA ILE A 174 -2.46 4.82 2.70
C ILE A 174 -3.08 3.44 2.68
N MET A 175 -4.33 3.38 2.23
CA MET A 175 -5.10 2.14 2.09
C MET A 175 -5.51 1.93 0.64
N GLY A 176 -5.47 0.68 0.17
CA GLY A 176 -5.94 0.29 -1.16
C GLY A 176 -7.29 -0.43 -1.11
N ARG A 177 -8.08 -0.31 -2.18
CA ARG A 177 -9.32 -1.06 -2.38
C ARG A 177 -9.30 -1.75 -3.73
N LEU A 178 -9.71 -3.01 -3.74
CA LEU A 178 -9.88 -3.81 -4.94
C LEU A 178 -11.32 -4.30 -5.00
N ASP A 179 -11.96 -4.10 -6.12
CA ASP A 179 -13.24 -4.74 -6.40
C ASP A 179 -13.08 -6.26 -6.57
N LEU A 180 -14.19 -6.96 -6.59
CA LEU A 180 -14.19 -8.41 -6.64
C LEU A 180 -13.58 -8.95 -7.95
N GLU A 181 -13.81 -8.27 -9.06
CA GLU A 181 -13.30 -8.66 -10.37
C GLU A 181 -11.77 -8.55 -10.41
N THR A 182 -11.22 -7.42 -9.98
CA THR A 182 -9.77 -7.20 -9.88
C THR A 182 -9.10 -8.23 -8.96
N ARG A 183 -9.74 -8.58 -7.83
CA ARG A 183 -9.24 -9.63 -6.94
C ARG A 183 -9.13 -10.98 -7.63
N PHE A 184 -10.11 -11.35 -8.44
CA PHE A 184 -10.06 -12.59 -9.22
C PHE A 184 -8.95 -12.56 -10.28
N PHE A 185 -8.80 -11.46 -11.01
CA PHE A 185 -7.69 -11.32 -11.96
C PHE A 185 -6.33 -11.45 -11.28
N LEU A 186 -6.12 -10.79 -10.16
CA LEU A 186 -4.86 -10.89 -9.41
C LEU A 186 -4.60 -12.30 -8.87
N ALA A 187 -5.63 -12.99 -8.37
CA ALA A 187 -5.51 -14.36 -7.89
C ALA A 187 -5.17 -15.34 -9.04
N ASP A 188 -5.81 -15.18 -10.20
CA ASP A 188 -5.54 -15.97 -11.40
C ASP A 188 -4.12 -15.72 -11.92
N MET A 189 -3.67 -14.47 -11.97
CA MET A 189 -2.30 -14.12 -12.36
C MET A 189 -1.28 -14.76 -11.42
N LEU A 190 -1.47 -14.61 -10.10
CA LEU A 190 -0.58 -15.19 -9.10
C LEU A 190 -0.53 -16.71 -9.22
N THR A 191 -1.69 -17.37 -9.37
CA THR A 191 -1.78 -18.81 -9.57
C THR A 191 -1.05 -19.23 -10.84
N GLY A 192 -1.25 -18.53 -11.94
CA GLY A 192 -0.57 -18.79 -13.20
C GLY A 192 0.96 -18.68 -13.10
N PHE A 193 1.47 -17.67 -12.38
CA PHE A 193 2.90 -17.55 -12.12
C PHE A 193 3.41 -18.72 -11.26
N LEU A 194 2.74 -19.04 -10.15
CA LEU A 194 3.15 -20.12 -9.24
C LEU A 194 3.13 -21.50 -9.90
N THR A 195 2.19 -21.73 -10.82
CA THR A 195 2.06 -22.99 -11.58
C THR A 195 2.85 -22.99 -12.89
N ARG A 196 3.56 -21.88 -13.20
CA ARG A 196 4.30 -21.67 -14.47
C ARG A 196 3.41 -21.74 -15.72
N ASP A 197 2.12 -21.47 -15.55
CA ASP A 197 1.17 -21.33 -16.67
C ASP A 197 1.16 -19.88 -17.18
N TYR A 198 2.23 -19.52 -17.89
CA TYR A 198 2.41 -18.15 -18.42
C TYR A 198 1.39 -17.78 -19.49
N ARG A 199 0.80 -18.79 -20.17
CA ARG A 199 -0.28 -18.55 -21.10
C ARG A 199 -1.53 -18.06 -20.37
N ARG A 200 -1.89 -18.72 -19.26
CA ARG A 200 -2.99 -18.28 -18.39
C ARG A 200 -2.74 -16.87 -17.86
N VAL A 201 -1.52 -16.58 -17.39
CA VAL A 201 -1.14 -15.23 -16.97
C VAL A 201 -1.41 -14.21 -18.05
N ALA A 202 -0.99 -14.48 -19.28
CA ALA A 202 -1.23 -13.59 -20.42
C ALA A 202 -2.73 -13.40 -20.69
N GLU A 203 -3.47 -14.49 -20.82
CA GLU A 203 -4.92 -14.45 -21.09
C GLU A 203 -5.67 -13.61 -20.05
N VAL A 204 -5.30 -13.72 -18.76
CA VAL A 204 -5.89 -12.91 -17.70
C VAL A 204 -5.59 -11.43 -17.87
N HIS A 205 -4.36 -11.04 -18.23
CA HIS A 205 -4.03 -9.64 -18.49
C HIS A 205 -4.83 -9.05 -19.66
N PHE A 206 -5.05 -9.82 -20.71
CA PHE A 206 -5.88 -9.40 -21.85
C PHE A 206 -7.36 -9.28 -21.45
N ASN A 207 -7.88 -10.26 -20.70
CA ASN A 207 -9.27 -10.25 -20.23
C ASN A 207 -9.55 -9.10 -19.27
N ALA A 208 -8.56 -8.74 -18.45
CA ALA A 208 -8.64 -7.58 -17.54
C ALA A 208 -8.48 -6.23 -18.26
N GLY A 209 -8.17 -6.24 -19.57
CA GLY A 209 -7.96 -5.01 -20.34
C GLY A 209 -6.63 -4.30 -20.01
N TYR A 210 -5.67 -4.96 -19.37
CA TYR A 210 -4.37 -4.37 -19.03
C TYR A 210 -3.42 -4.34 -20.22
N VAL A 211 -3.64 -5.21 -21.22
CA VAL A 211 -2.89 -5.25 -22.47
C VAL A 211 -3.85 -5.02 -23.63
N PRO A 212 -3.54 -4.12 -24.58
CA PRO A 212 -4.36 -3.88 -25.77
C PRO A 212 -4.61 -5.17 -26.57
N SER A 213 -5.82 -5.32 -27.09
CA SER A 213 -6.27 -6.55 -27.77
C SER A 213 -5.59 -6.84 -29.11
N ASP A 214 -4.87 -5.88 -29.68
CA ASP A 214 -4.08 -6.01 -30.90
C ASP A 214 -2.68 -6.59 -30.66
N GLN A 215 -2.27 -6.72 -29.41
CA GLN A 215 -1.01 -7.35 -29.01
C GLN A 215 -1.10 -8.88 -29.08
N SER A 216 0.05 -9.56 -29.19
CA SER A 216 0.12 -11.01 -29.24
C SER A 216 0.14 -11.65 -27.86
N VAL A 217 -0.87 -12.46 -27.53
CA VAL A 217 -0.94 -13.24 -26.29
C VAL A 217 0.29 -14.14 -26.11
N ASP A 218 0.77 -14.80 -27.18
CA ASP A 218 1.91 -15.71 -27.10
C ASP A 218 3.23 -14.97 -26.83
N LEU A 219 3.42 -13.78 -27.42
CA LEU A 219 4.58 -12.95 -27.15
C LEU A 219 4.54 -12.38 -25.72
N PHE A 220 3.36 -12.00 -25.24
CA PHE A 220 3.20 -11.53 -23.86
C PHE A 220 3.42 -12.67 -22.86
N ALA A 221 2.95 -13.88 -23.13
CA ALA A 221 3.22 -15.06 -22.31
C ALA A 221 4.73 -15.37 -22.21
N GLN A 222 5.47 -15.22 -23.31
CA GLN A 222 6.93 -15.35 -23.29
C GLN A 222 7.60 -14.25 -22.48
N ALA A 223 7.09 -13.02 -22.53
CA ALA A 223 7.58 -11.93 -21.70
C ALA A 223 7.33 -12.20 -20.21
N CYS A 224 6.13 -12.66 -19.83
CA CYS A 224 5.83 -13.08 -18.46
C CYS A 224 6.77 -14.20 -17.98
N ARG A 225 7.03 -15.20 -18.83
CA ARG A 225 7.99 -16.28 -18.53
C ARG A 225 9.40 -15.76 -18.29
N SER A 226 9.85 -14.79 -19.09
CA SER A 226 11.21 -14.23 -18.98
C SER A 226 11.45 -13.51 -17.64
N ILE A 227 10.38 -13.04 -16.97
CA ILE A 227 10.44 -12.48 -15.62
C ILE A 227 10.23 -13.57 -14.57
N GLY A 228 9.22 -14.43 -14.75
CA GLY A 228 8.79 -15.38 -13.72
C GLY A 228 9.82 -16.48 -13.46
N GLU A 229 10.38 -17.09 -14.50
CA GLU A 229 11.34 -18.21 -14.32
C GLU A 229 12.56 -17.84 -13.47
N PRO A 230 13.27 -16.71 -13.73
CA PRO A 230 14.41 -16.35 -12.91
C PRO A 230 14.07 -16.05 -11.46
N ILE A 231 12.83 -15.61 -11.17
CA ILE A 231 12.41 -15.24 -9.82
C ILE A 231 11.98 -16.47 -9.03
N LEU A 232 11.25 -17.39 -9.64
CA LEU A 232 10.74 -18.60 -8.99
C LEU A 232 11.85 -19.56 -8.56
N GLU A 233 13.05 -19.46 -9.14
CA GLU A 233 14.21 -20.28 -8.81
C GLU A 233 15.12 -19.67 -7.73
N LEU A 234 14.88 -18.39 -7.37
CA LEU A 234 15.72 -17.67 -6.39
C LEU A 234 15.06 -17.64 -5.00
N PRO A 235 15.87 -17.74 -3.94
CA PRO A 235 15.43 -17.36 -2.60
C PRO A 235 14.98 -15.90 -2.58
N LEU A 236 13.92 -15.58 -1.83
CA LEU A 236 13.38 -14.21 -1.72
C LEU A 236 14.44 -13.15 -1.39
N ALA A 237 15.44 -13.50 -0.58
CA ALA A 237 16.54 -12.61 -0.19
C ALA A 237 17.48 -12.22 -1.36
N GLU A 238 17.47 -12.99 -2.44
CA GLU A 238 18.32 -12.76 -3.61
C GLU A 238 17.58 -12.03 -4.75
N ILE A 239 16.28 -11.82 -4.62
CA ILE A 239 15.48 -11.12 -5.61
C ILE A 239 15.77 -9.62 -5.53
N SER A 240 16.38 -9.07 -6.59
CA SER A 240 16.60 -7.64 -6.72
C SER A 240 15.31 -6.94 -7.17
N LEU A 241 14.64 -6.25 -6.24
CA LEU A 241 13.43 -5.48 -6.52
C LEU A 241 13.65 -4.43 -7.63
N ALA A 242 14.81 -3.76 -7.64
CA ALA A 242 15.13 -2.76 -8.66
C ALA A 242 15.21 -3.39 -10.06
N LYS A 243 15.81 -4.60 -10.17
CA LYS A 243 15.88 -5.33 -11.45
C LYS A 243 14.50 -5.79 -11.89
N LEU A 244 13.69 -6.30 -10.96
CA LEU A 244 12.32 -6.73 -11.22
C LEU A 244 11.46 -5.57 -11.73
N LEU A 245 11.47 -4.43 -11.03
CA LEU A 245 10.74 -3.23 -11.45
C LEU A 245 11.19 -2.74 -12.83
N SER A 246 12.50 -2.72 -13.11
CA SER A 246 13.01 -2.35 -14.43
C SER A 246 12.50 -3.28 -15.53
N GLN A 247 12.43 -4.59 -15.28
CA GLN A 247 11.89 -5.55 -16.24
C GLN A 247 10.39 -5.38 -16.44
N LEU A 248 9.63 -5.13 -15.38
CA LEU A 248 8.20 -4.85 -15.45
C LEU A 248 7.93 -3.58 -16.27
N PHE A 249 8.63 -2.48 -16.00
CA PHE A 249 8.50 -1.25 -16.79
C PHE A 249 8.81 -1.44 -18.27
N ASN A 250 9.84 -2.22 -18.61
CA ASN A 250 10.15 -2.52 -20.00
C ASN A 250 9.03 -3.31 -20.69
N ILE A 251 8.35 -4.22 -19.96
CA ILE A 251 7.22 -4.97 -20.51
C ILE A 251 5.99 -4.08 -20.65
N THR A 252 5.68 -3.26 -19.64
CA THR A 252 4.54 -2.32 -19.73
C THR A 252 4.69 -1.36 -20.91
N GLU A 253 5.91 -0.85 -21.15
CA GLU A 253 6.19 0.01 -22.30
C GLU A 253 6.08 -0.76 -23.64
N LYS A 254 6.70 -1.95 -23.71
CA LYS A 254 6.74 -2.77 -24.93
C LYS A 254 5.36 -3.22 -25.42
N PHE A 255 4.47 -3.53 -24.47
CA PHE A 255 3.11 -4.02 -24.74
C PHE A 255 2.04 -2.93 -24.58
N GLU A 256 2.45 -1.66 -24.47
CA GLU A 256 1.55 -0.50 -24.34
C GLU A 256 0.49 -0.70 -23.25
N MET A 257 0.88 -1.34 -22.13
CA MET A 257 -0.05 -1.68 -21.06
C MET A 257 -0.64 -0.42 -20.40
N GLU A 258 -1.93 -0.47 -20.12
CA GLU A 258 -2.58 0.54 -19.32
C GLU A 258 -2.29 0.31 -17.82
N THR A 259 -1.78 1.34 -17.15
CA THR A 259 -1.59 1.30 -15.70
C THR A 259 -2.92 1.54 -15.00
N GLN A 260 -3.29 0.63 -14.11
CA GLN A 260 -4.47 0.79 -13.27
C GLN A 260 -4.13 1.70 -12.08
N PRO A 261 -4.89 2.80 -11.85
CA PRO A 261 -4.60 3.73 -10.75
C PRO A 261 -4.71 3.11 -9.35
N GLN A 262 -5.36 1.95 -9.23
CA GLN A 262 -5.58 1.24 -7.96
C GLN A 262 -4.44 0.24 -7.62
N LEU A 263 -3.55 -0.06 -8.56
CA LEU A 263 -2.39 -0.95 -8.43
C LEU A 263 -1.09 -0.17 -8.49
#